data_d0cd2bf49624b6f81a581b774bac543f
#
_entry.id   d0cd2bf49624b6f81a581b774bac543f
#
_cell.length_a   1.000
_cell.length_b   1.000
_cell.length_c   1.000
_cell.angle_alpha   90.00
_cell.angle_beta   90.00
_cell.angle_gamma   90.00
#
_symmetry.space_group_name_H-M   'P 1'
#
loop_
_entity.id
_entity.type
_entity.pdbx_description
1 polymer ?
#
loop_
_entity_poly.entity_id
_entity_poly.type
_entity_poly.pdbx_seq_one_letter_code
_entity_poly.pdbx_strand_id
1 'polypeptide(L)'
;VPAQDNFVFGVAKTTGITSAEQWLAAKTAVKFGAIAAGDGTYDTSKVVEVALGLPIQIVSGYKGTAPIRLAFNSGEVGGLSNSWQSFRSTWRKELETGEVMIVLQLSAKPHPDLPKVPLAMNLAKTDESRKLIQAVAQAHGAAVRPYVLPPGTPKDRVDILRKAFMEAIKDPELLNEAGKANLEINPGSGEELERNVRELLRLEPSVVARLKEILK
;
A
#
# COMPACT_ATOMS: atom_id res chain seq x y z
N VAL A 1 -1.96 -15.66 0.58
CA VAL A 1 -0.85 -14.68 0.56
C VAL A 1 -0.04 -14.80 1.85
N PRO A 2 1.31 -14.65 1.81
CA PRO A 2 2.16 -14.77 3.00
C PRO A 2 2.05 -13.57 3.94
N ALA A 3 1.78 -12.40 3.40
CA ALA A 3 1.52 -11.19 4.15
C ALA A 3 0.51 -10.32 3.41
N GLN A 4 -0.37 -9.69 4.17
CA GLN A 4 -1.19 -8.56 3.71
C GLN A 4 -0.35 -7.29 3.89
N ASP A 5 -0.37 -6.41 2.92
CA ASP A 5 0.45 -5.21 2.95
C ASP A 5 -0.40 -3.97 3.24
N ASN A 6 0.16 -3.04 3.99
CA ASN A 6 -0.45 -1.75 4.26
C ASN A 6 0.35 -0.68 3.53
N PHE A 7 -0.26 -0.04 2.55
CA PHE A 7 0.37 1.13 1.93
C PHE A 7 0.34 2.31 2.89
N VAL A 8 1.43 3.03 2.91
CA VAL A 8 1.61 4.24 3.72
C VAL A 8 2.21 5.36 2.87
N PHE A 9 2.00 6.57 3.30
CA PHE A 9 2.53 7.77 2.65
C PHE A 9 3.63 8.36 3.51
N GLY A 10 4.85 8.29 2.98
CA GLY A 10 6.03 8.88 3.57
C GLY A 10 6.36 10.22 2.92
N VAL A 11 6.62 11.24 3.73
CA VAL A 11 7.06 12.56 3.29
C VAL A 11 8.39 12.93 3.92
N ALA A 12 9.21 13.65 3.18
CA ALA A 12 10.49 14.13 3.67
C ALA A 12 10.32 15.20 4.75
N LYS A 13 11.14 15.16 5.77
CA LYS A 13 11.21 16.21 6.82
C LYS A 13 11.34 17.61 6.23
N THR A 14 12.04 17.75 5.13
CA THR A 14 12.24 19.01 4.41
C THR A 14 10.97 19.62 3.84
N THR A 15 9.88 18.84 3.71
CA THR A 15 8.57 19.37 3.29
C THR A 15 7.87 20.18 4.39
N GLY A 16 8.31 20.06 5.65
CA GLY A 16 7.66 20.64 6.82
C GLY A 16 6.33 19.99 7.21
N ILE A 17 5.90 18.95 6.50
CA ILE A 17 4.64 18.23 6.75
C ILE A 17 4.90 17.16 7.80
N THR A 18 4.18 17.22 8.93
CA THR A 18 4.32 16.29 10.06
C THR A 18 3.03 15.53 10.36
N SER A 19 1.93 15.90 9.71
CA SER A 19 0.64 15.21 9.86
C SER A 19 -0.20 15.29 8.58
N ALA A 20 -1.21 14.42 8.49
CA ALA A 20 -2.15 14.43 7.37
C ALA A 20 -2.96 15.73 7.28
N GLU A 21 -3.31 16.33 8.44
CA GLU A 21 -4.05 17.60 8.51
C GLU A 21 -3.20 18.75 7.95
N GLN A 22 -1.93 18.82 8.32
CA GLN A 22 -1.01 19.80 7.75
C GLN A 22 -0.85 19.60 6.26
N TRP A 23 -0.79 18.35 5.81
CA TRP A 23 -0.68 18.05 4.39
C TRP A 23 -1.93 18.49 3.62
N LEU A 24 -3.13 18.20 4.14
CA LEU A 24 -4.40 18.68 3.56
C LEU A 24 -4.48 20.22 3.47
N ALA A 25 -3.85 20.93 4.40
CA ALA A 25 -3.83 22.38 4.44
C ALA A 25 -2.68 23.01 3.61
N ALA A 26 -1.75 22.19 3.11
CA ALA A 26 -0.57 22.68 2.39
C ALA A 26 -0.98 23.27 1.04
N LYS A 27 -0.36 24.41 0.69
CA LYS A 27 -0.61 25.11 -0.59
C LYS A 27 0.32 24.64 -1.71
N THR A 28 1.46 24.07 -1.36
CA THR A 28 2.45 23.59 -2.31
C THR A 28 2.36 22.09 -2.45
N ALA A 29 2.29 21.61 -3.68
CA ALA A 29 2.28 20.19 -3.96
C ALA A 29 3.62 19.54 -3.62
N VAL A 30 3.56 18.38 -2.98
CA VAL A 30 4.73 17.53 -2.72
C VAL A 30 4.96 16.64 -3.95
N LYS A 31 6.17 16.62 -4.47
CA LYS A 31 6.56 15.69 -5.54
C LYS A 31 6.65 14.27 -4.98
N PHE A 32 5.85 13.38 -5.50
CA PHE A 32 5.81 11.97 -5.13
C PHE A 32 6.44 11.11 -6.20
N GLY A 33 7.49 10.37 -5.83
CA GLY A 33 8.12 9.41 -6.73
C GLY A 33 7.23 8.18 -6.95
N ALA A 34 7.05 7.76 -8.20
CA ALA A 34 6.25 6.60 -8.57
C ALA A 34 6.86 5.81 -9.75
N ILE A 35 6.52 4.53 -9.84
CA ILE A 35 7.00 3.67 -10.93
C ILE A 35 6.21 3.97 -12.21
N ALA A 36 4.95 3.55 -12.28
CA ALA A 36 4.08 3.75 -13.44
C ALA A 36 2.62 3.52 -13.04
N ALA A 37 1.68 3.90 -13.89
CA ALA A 37 0.28 3.51 -13.77
C ALA A 37 0.14 1.98 -13.75
N GLY A 38 -0.72 1.48 -12.84
CA GLY A 38 -0.84 0.04 -12.54
C GLY A 38 0.09 -0.46 -11.44
N ASP A 39 1.07 0.34 -11.01
CA ASP A 39 1.91 0.05 -9.85
C ASP A 39 1.35 0.73 -8.58
N GLY A 40 1.50 0.08 -7.42
CA GLY A 40 0.97 0.59 -6.16
C GLY A 40 1.50 1.97 -5.79
N THR A 41 2.75 2.31 -6.10
CA THR A 41 3.33 3.63 -5.82
C THR A 41 2.63 4.76 -6.57
N TYR A 42 2.18 4.48 -7.80
CA TYR A 42 1.43 5.42 -8.62
C TYR A 42 -0.06 5.45 -8.24
N ASP A 43 -0.70 4.27 -8.30
CA ASP A 43 -2.16 4.16 -8.18
C ASP A 43 -2.66 4.65 -6.83
N THR A 44 -1.98 4.28 -5.73
CA THR A 44 -2.36 4.73 -4.40
C THR A 44 -2.18 6.24 -4.24
N SER A 45 -1.07 6.79 -4.75
CA SER A 45 -0.82 8.23 -4.72
C SER A 45 -1.87 9.00 -5.52
N LYS A 46 -2.19 8.50 -6.73
CA LYS A 46 -3.14 9.18 -7.63
C LYS A 46 -4.57 9.14 -7.12
N VAL A 47 -5.00 8.01 -6.58
CA VAL A 47 -6.36 7.90 -6.02
C VAL A 47 -6.50 8.75 -4.77
N VAL A 48 -5.50 8.75 -3.88
CA VAL A 48 -5.56 9.55 -2.64
C VAL A 48 -5.45 11.05 -2.93
N GLU A 49 -4.65 11.47 -3.92
CA GLU A 49 -4.62 12.85 -4.43
C GLU A 49 -6.04 13.30 -4.77
N VAL A 50 -6.74 12.56 -5.62
CA VAL A 50 -8.08 12.93 -6.10
C VAL A 50 -9.14 12.81 -5.00
N ALA A 51 -9.12 11.70 -4.25
CA ALA A 51 -10.16 11.40 -3.26
C ALA A 51 -10.13 12.32 -2.04
N LEU A 52 -8.95 12.77 -1.62
CA LEU A 52 -8.78 13.65 -0.46
C LEU A 52 -8.46 15.11 -0.84
N GLY A 53 -8.10 15.37 -2.09
CA GLY A 53 -7.63 16.69 -2.54
C GLY A 53 -6.24 17.03 -1.99
N LEU A 54 -5.40 16.01 -1.75
CA LEU A 54 -4.04 16.24 -1.27
C LEU A 54 -3.18 16.89 -2.36
N PRO A 55 -2.36 17.88 -2.01
CA PRO A 55 -1.46 18.52 -2.96
C PRO A 55 -0.28 17.60 -3.28
N ILE A 56 -0.47 16.70 -4.22
CA ILE A 56 0.52 15.75 -4.72
C ILE A 56 0.85 16.09 -6.17
N GLN A 57 2.13 16.06 -6.54
CA GLN A 57 2.61 16.04 -7.91
C GLN A 57 3.34 14.74 -8.15
N ILE A 58 2.76 13.83 -8.94
CA ILE A 58 3.39 12.55 -9.20
C ILE A 58 4.50 12.71 -10.24
N VAL A 59 5.69 12.19 -9.89
CA VAL A 59 6.85 12.06 -10.78
C VAL A 59 7.04 10.56 -11.03
N SER A 60 6.61 10.08 -12.18
CA SER A 60 6.65 8.66 -12.56
C SER A 60 7.81 8.34 -13.51
N GLY A 61 8.08 7.05 -13.70
CA GLY A 61 9.12 6.57 -14.62
C GLY A 61 10.32 5.95 -13.91
N TYR A 62 10.31 5.88 -12.59
CA TYR A 62 11.36 5.19 -11.84
C TYR A 62 11.26 3.67 -12.06
N LYS A 63 12.42 3.01 -12.19
CA LYS A 63 12.50 1.55 -12.43
C LYS A 63 12.45 0.73 -11.13
N GLY A 64 11.68 1.16 -10.14
CA GLY A 64 11.54 0.52 -8.84
C GLY A 64 11.69 1.49 -7.67
N THR A 65 11.52 0.98 -6.45
CA THR A 65 11.54 1.80 -5.22
C THR A 65 12.95 2.24 -4.81
N ALA A 66 14.00 1.51 -5.20
CA ALA A 66 15.38 1.91 -4.90
C ALA A 66 15.80 3.22 -5.61
N PRO A 67 15.54 3.41 -6.92
CA PRO A 67 15.69 4.73 -7.57
C PRO A 67 14.84 5.84 -6.93
N ILE A 68 13.61 5.55 -6.52
CA ILE A 68 12.77 6.54 -5.81
C ILE A 68 13.43 6.97 -4.50
N ARG A 69 14.02 6.05 -3.75
CA ARG A 69 14.74 6.37 -2.51
C ARG A 69 15.96 7.26 -2.78
N LEU A 70 16.70 7.02 -3.84
CA LEU A 70 17.81 7.88 -4.22
C LEU A 70 17.34 9.30 -4.56
N ALA A 71 16.25 9.40 -5.35
CA ALA A 71 15.63 10.70 -5.68
C ALA A 71 15.10 11.42 -4.43
N PHE A 72 14.54 10.69 -3.47
CA PHE A 72 14.12 11.24 -2.18
C PHE A 72 15.30 11.76 -1.37
N ASN A 73 16.38 10.98 -1.24
CA ASN A 73 17.56 11.36 -0.47
C ASN A 73 18.30 12.54 -1.11
N SER A 74 18.20 12.74 -2.44
CA SER A 74 18.76 13.91 -3.14
C SER A 74 17.82 15.13 -3.11
N GLY A 75 16.58 14.99 -2.65
CA GLY A 75 15.60 16.07 -2.62
C GLY A 75 14.87 16.30 -3.97
N GLU A 76 15.05 15.43 -4.95
CA GLU A 76 14.33 15.49 -6.24
C GLU A 76 12.83 15.26 -6.04
N VAL A 77 12.47 14.31 -5.17
CA VAL A 77 11.10 14.07 -4.71
C VAL A 77 11.00 14.24 -3.21
N GLY A 78 9.85 14.72 -2.73
CA GLY A 78 9.59 14.96 -1.32
C GLY A 78 8.73 13.91 -0.64
N GLY A 79 8.32 12.86 -1.37
CA GLY A 79 7.49 11.81 -0.80
C GLY A 79 7.29 10.63 -1.75
N LEU A 80 6.67 9.59 -1.20
CA LEU A 80 6.21 8.43 -1.96
C LEU A 80 5.11 7.70 -1.17
N SER A 81 4.27 6.96 -1.88
CA SER A 81 3.44 5.91 -1.30
C SER A 81 4.09 4.56 -1.54
N ASN A 82 4.19 3.74 -0.51
CA ASN A 82 4.76 2.40 -0.61
C ASN A 82 4.20 1.51 0.50
N SER A 83 4.46 0.22 0.42
CA SER A 83 4.12 -0.71 1.49
C SER A 83 4.90 -0.41 2.78
N TRP A 84 4.24 -0.58 3.92
CA TRP A 84 4.92 -0.43 5.22
C TRP A 84 6.08 -1.40 5.36
N GLN A 85 5.92 -2.62 4.85
CA GLN A 85 7.00 -3.60 4.80
C GLN A 85 8.24 -3.07 4.05
N SER A 86 8.05 -2.39 2.91
CA SER A 86 9.17 -1.77 2.18
C SER A 86 9.83 -0.65 2.99
N PHE A 87 9.06 0.18 3.67
CA PHE A 87 9.63 1.21 4.55
C PHE A 87 10.46 0.59 5.67
N ARG A 88 9.96 -0.42 6.36
CA ARG A 88 10.68 -1.11 7.44
C ARG A 88 11.98 -1.78 6.97
N SER A 89 11.96 -2.39 5.78
CA SER A 89 13.11 -3.15 5.28
C SER A 89 14.16 -2.28 4.57
N THR A 90 13.75 -1.30 3.78
CA THR A 90 14.66 -0.56 2.90
C THR A 90 14.86 0.91 3.25
N TRP A 91 13.95 1.50 4.08
CA TRP A 91 13.99 2.91 4.52
C TRP A 91 14.23 3.04 6.03
N ARG A 92 14.77 2.01 6.63
CA ARG A 92 14.97 1.94 8.08
C ARG A 92 15.77 3.13 8.61
N LYS A 93 16.86 3.50 7.93
CA LYS A 93 17.70 4.63 8.32
C LYS A 93 16.91 5.94 8.31
N GLU A 94 16.20 6.21 7.24
CA GLU A 94 15.41 7.43 7.05
C GLU A 94 14.25 7.52 8.07
N LEU A 95 13.68 6.38 8.48
CA LEU A 95 12.67 6.31 9.54
C LEU A 95 13.28 6.59 10.91
N GLU A 96 14.42 5.95 11.24
CA GLU A 96 15.11 6.11 12.53
C GLU A 96 15.65 7.54 12.73
N THR A 97 16.12 8.17 11.67
CA THR A 97 16.62 9.56 11.71
C THR A 97 15.51 10.61 11.59
N GLY A 98 14.28 10.19 11.29
CA GLY A 98 13.16 11.09 11.05
C GLY A 98 13.28 11.90 9.75
N GLU A 99 14.13 11.47 8.81
CA GLU A 99 14.22 12.06 7.48
C GLU A 99 12.97 11.79 6.65
N VAL A 100 12.34 10.63 6.86
CA VAL A 100 11.00 10.32 6.33
C VAL A 100 10.01 10.19 7.48
N MET A 101 8.84 10.79 7.31
CA MET A 101 7.73 10.73 8.27
C MET A 101 6.52 10.09 7.61
N ILE A 102 5.97 9.08 8.26
CA ILE A 102 4.73 8.44 7.81
C ILE A 102 3.54 9.25 8.32
N VAL A 103 2.77 9.81 7.40
CA VAL A 103 1.70 10.76 7.73
C VAL A 103 0.29 10.25 7.40
N LEU A 104 0.17 9.17 6.62
CA LEU A 104 -1.11 8.60 6.23
C LEU A 104 -1.00 7.10 5.99
N GLN A 105 -2.04 6.33 6.31
CA GLN A 105 -2.17 4.92 6.02
C GLN A 105 -3.31 4.67 5.02
N LEU A 106 -3.06 3.80 4.06
CA LEU A 106 -4.04 3.32 3.09
C LEU A 106 -4.30 1.83 3.35
N SER A 107 -5.14 1.55 4.32
CA SER A 107 -5.52 0.20 4.75
C SER A 107 -6.90 0.22 5.40
N ALA A 108 -7.50 -0.97 5.56
CA ALA A 108 -8.82 -1.09 6.20
C ALA A 108 -8.76 -0.88 7.72
N LYS A 109 -7.60 -1.14 8.34
CA LYS A 109 -7.36 -1.00 9.79
C LYS A 109 -5.98 -0.39 10.02
N PRO A 110 -5.79 0.35 11.13
CA PRO A 110 -4.47 0.87 11.49
C PRO A 110 -3.46 -0.26 11.67
N HIS A 111 -2.25 -0.06 11.17
CA HIS A 111 -1.15 -0.98 11.45
C HIS A 111 -0.72 -0.85 12.92
N PRO A 112 -0.41 -1.96 13.63
CA PRO A 112 0.01 -1.93 15.03
C PRO A 112 1.21 -1.01 15.31
N ASP A 113 2.17 -0.95 14.39
CA ASP A 113 3.35 -0.07 14.51
C ASP A 113 3.01 1.41 14.31
N LEU A 114 1.85 1.73 13.74
CA LEU A 114 1.45 3.08 13.33
C LEU A 114 0.11 3.53 13.96
N PRO A 115 -0.11 3.33 15.27
CA PRO A 115 -1.42 3.55 15.89
C PRO A 115 -1.87 5.02 15.85
N LYS A 116 -0.94 5.96 15.69
CA LYS A 116 -1.21 7.41 15.66
C LYS A 116 -1.33 7.98 14.24
N VAL A 117 -0.98 7.21 13.22
CA VAL A 117 -1.06 7.66 11.84
C VAL A 117 -2.49 7.44 11.33
N PRO A 118 -3.19 8.47 10.83
CA PRO A 118 -4.59 8.33 10.42
C PRO A 118 -4.74 7.45 9.17
N LEU A 119 -5.94 6.84 9.05
CA LEU A 119 -6.36 6.14 7.85
C LEU A 119 -6.90 7.15 6.83
N ALA A 120 -6.53 7.01 5.56
CA ALA A 120 -7.04 7.82 4.45
C ALA A 120 -8.57 7.78 4.37
N MET A 121 -9.18 6.63 4.64
CA MET A 121 -10.62 6.46 4.65
C MET A 121 -11.34 7.37 5.66
N ASN A 122 -10.71 7.64 6.82
CA ASN A 122 -11.29 8.51 7.86
C ASN A 122 -11.27 10.01 7.47
N LEU A 123 -10.43 10.38 6.51
CA LEU A 123 -10.32 11.76 6.00
C LEU A 123 -11.22 12.03 4.79
N ALA A 124 -11.82 10.99 4.22
CA ALA A 124 -12.72 11.11 3.07
C ALA A 124 -14.02 11.82 3.45
N LYS A 125 -14.34 12.88 2.71
CA LYS A 125 -15.52 13.72 2.96
C LYS A 125 -16.80 13.22 2.26
N THR A 126 -16.65 12.39 1.21
CA THR A 126 -17.76 11.87 0.41
C THR A 126 -17.73 10.34 0.37
N ASP A 127 -18.88 9.73 0.09
CA ASP A 127 -18.98 8.28 -0.08
C ASP A 127 -18.21 7.80 -1.31
N GLU A 128 -18.19 8.60 -2.39
CA GLU A 128 -17.36 8.33 -3.57
C GLU A 128 -15.88 8.23 -3.18
N SER A 129 -15.35 9.22 -2.48
CA SER A 129 -13.96 9.22 -2.00
C SER A 129 -13.65 8.00 -1.15
N ARG A 130 -14.56 7.61 -0.24
CA ARG A 130 -14.39 6.39 0.57
C ARG A 130 -14.32 5.14 -0.28
N LYS A 131 -15.22 4.99 -1.26
CA LYS A 131 -15.25 3.83 -2.17
C LYS A 131 -13.99 3.74 -3.02
N LEU A 132 -13.48 4.86 -3.54
CA LEU A 132 -12.23 4.91 -4.30
C LEU A 132 -11.02 4.50 -3.44
N ILE A 133 -10.91 5.05 -2.24
CA ILE A 133 -9.85 4.71 -1.28
C ILE A 133 -9.92 3.23 -0.89
N GLN A 134 -11.12 2.73 -0.59
CA GLN A 134 -11.32 1.32 -0.25
C GLN A 134 -10.92 0.40 -1.39
N ALA A 135 -11.31 0.70 -2.62
CA ALA A 135 -11.00 -0.11 -3.78
C ALA A 135 -9.49 -0.21 -4.02
N VAL A 136 -8.76 0.91 -3.97
CA VAL A 136 -7.31 0.91 -4.20
C VAL A 136 -6.56 0.27 -3.02
N ALA A 137 -7.00 0.48 -1.79
CA ALA A 137 -6.44 -0.17 -0.60
C ALA A 137 -6.60 -1.70 -0.67
N GLN A 138 -7.76 -2.18 -1.10
CA GLN A 138 -8.02 -3.61 -1.25
C GLN A 138 -7.22 -4.22 -2.41
N ALA A 139 -7.12 -3.53 -3.54
CA ALA A 139 -6.36 -4.00 -4.70
C ALA A 139 -4.86 -4.16 -4.40
N HIS A 140 -4.26 -3.19 -3.72
CA HIS A 140 -2.82 -3.18 -3.44
C HIS A 140 -2.43 -3.73 -2.06
N GLY A 141 -3.37 -3.89 -1.13
CA GLY A 141 -3.09 -4.41 0.22
C GLY A 141 -3.43 -5.89 0.39
N ALA A 142 -4.63 -6.30 0.00
CA ALA A 142 -5.14 -7.63 0.32
C ALA A 142 -4.74 -8.72 -0.69
N ALA A 143 -4.37 -8.34 -1.92
CA ALA A 143 -4.04 -9.28 -3.00
C ALA A 143 -2.55 -9.26 -3.38
N VAL A 144 -1.67 -8.87 -2.47
CA VAL A 144 -0.23 -8.76 -2.72
C VAL A 144 0.44 -10.14 -2.70
N ARG A 145 1.24 -10.42 -3.73
CA ARG A 145 2.04 -11.65 -3.85
C ARG A 145 1.22 -12.94 -3.63
N PRO A 146 0.10 -13.14 -4.34
CA PRO A 146 -0.71 -14.33 -4.16
C PRO A 146 0.00 -15.56 -4.73
N TYR A 147 -0.11 -16.68 -4.04
CA TYR A 147 0.15 -17.99 -4.64
C TYR A 147 -1.12 -18.46 -5.32
N VAL A 148 -1.03 -18.74 -6.60
CA VAL A 148 -2.18 -19.11 -7.44
C VAL A 148 -1.93 -20.46 -8.11
N LEU A 149 -3.01 -21.15 -8.45
CA LEU A 149 -3.01 -22.40 -9.17
C LEU A 149 -3.66 -22.21 -10.55
N PRO A 150 -3.31 -23.03 -11.54
CA PRO A 150 -3.95 -23.00 -12.85
C PRO A 150 -5.48 -23.17 -12.75
N PRO A 151 -6.23 -22.53 -13.65
CA PRO A 151 -7.68 -22.78 -13.75
C PRO A 151 -7.98 -24.28 -13.94
N GLY A 152 -9.04 -24.76 -13.28
CA GLY A 152 -9.45 -26.18 -13.36
C GLY A 152 -8.66 -27.13 -12.46
N THR A 153 -7.75 -26.63 -11.60
CA THR A 153 -7.11 -27.48 -10.60
C THR A 153 -8.16 -28.16 -9.72
N PRO A 154 -8.13 -29.50 -9.54
CA PRO A 154 -9.08 -30.24 -8.73
C PRO A 154 -9.16 -29.70 -7.30
N LYS A 155 -10.39 -29.63 -6.76
CA LYS A 155 -10.63 -29.01 -5.45
C LYS A 155 -9.83 -29.65 -4.31
N ASP A 156 -9.71 -30.97 -4.30
CA ASP A 156 -8.91 -31.70 -3.31
C ASP A 156 -7.44 -31.26 -3.32
N ARG A 157 -6.87 -31.01 -4.49
CA ARG A 157 -5.49 -30.49 -4.62
C ARG A 157 -5.37 -29.07 -4.11
N VAL A 158 -6.35 -28.21 -4.41
CA VAL A 158 -6.41 -26.83 -3.87
C VAL A 158 -6.46 -26.87 -2.35
N ASP A 159 -7.31 -27.71 -1.76
CA ASP A 159 -7.49 -27.81 -0.31
C ASP A 159 -6.22 -28.33 0.38
N ILE A 160 -5.53 -29.31 -0.20
CA ILE A 160 -4.24 -29.81 0.31
C ILE A 160 -3.20 -28.69 0.33
N LEU A 161 -3.05 -27.95 -0.77
CA LEU A 161 -2.04 -26.89 -0.88
C LEU A 161 -2.36 -25.68 0.00
N ARG A 162 -3.64 -25.30 0.14
CA ARG A 162 -4.07 -24.27 1.09
C ARG A 162 -3.71 -24.64 2.53
N LYS A 163 -4.02 -25.88 2.92
CA LYS A 163 -3.69 -26.38 4.26
C LYS A 163 -2.17 -26.38 4.49
N ALA A 164 -1.41 -26.97 3.57
CA ALA A 164 0.04 -27.03 3.66
C ALA A 164 0.68 -25.62 3.74
N PHE A 165 0.18 -24.66 2.95
CA PHE A 165 0.63 -23.28 3.02
C PHE A 165 0.38 -22.65 4.38
N MET A 166 -0.83 -22.82 4.96
CA MET A 166 -1.18 -22.28 6.26
C MET A 166 -0.46 -22.98 7.44
N GLU A 167 0.02 -24.20 7.23
CA GLU A 167 0.90 -24.89 8.18
C GLU A 167 2.35 -24.38 8.06
N ALA A 168 2.86 -24.28 6.85
CA ALA A 168 4.23 -23.83 6.59
C ALA A 168 4.53 -22.42 7.14
N ILE A 169 3.58 -21.48 7.04
CA ILE A 169 3.78 -20.12 7.58
C ILE A 169 3.72 -20.03 9.11
N LYS A 170 3.43 -21.13 9.81
CA LYS A 170 3.51 -21.24 11.27
C LYS A 170 4.79 -21.94 11.72
N ASP A 171 5.58 -22.43 10.78
CA ASP A 171 6.83 -23.12 11.08
C ASP A 171 7.79 -22.19 11.81
N PRO A 172 8.34 -22.61 12.99
CA PRO A 172 9.23 -21.76 13.80
C PRO A 172 10.52 -21.36 13.07
N GLU A 173 11.06 -22.23 12.21
CA GLU A 173 12.27 -21.92 11.43
C GLU A 173 11.97 -20.84 10.39
N LEU A 174 10.88 -20.97 9.65
CA LEU A 174 10.42 -19.94 8.70
C LEU A 174 10.18 -18.61 9.39
N LEU A 175 9.50 -18.59 10.54
CA LEU A 175 9.23 -17.37 11.30
C LEU A 175 10.53 -16.72 11.81
N ASN A 176 11.49 -17.52 12.25
CA ASN A 176 12.80 -17.03 12.68
C ASN A 176 13.59 -16.42 11.51
N GLU A 177 13.62 -17.07 10.34
CA GLU A 177 14.27 -16.54 9.14
C GLU A 177 13.59 -15.27 8.62
N ALA A 178 12.25 -15.25 8.60
CA ALA A 178 11.49 -14.05 8.26
C ALA A 178 11.82 -12.88 9.22
N GLY A 179 11.89 -13.15 10.52
CA GLY A 179 12.28 -12.16 11.53
C GLY A 179 13.69 -11.59 11.31
N LYS A 180 14.68 -12.44 11.02
CA LYS A 180 16.04 -12.01 10.69
C LYS A 180 16.09 -11.13 9.44
N ALA A 181 15.24 -11.43 8.45
CA ALA A 181 15.12 -10.67 7.22
C ALA A 181 14.22 -9.42 7.36
N ASN A 182 13.67 -9.13 8.54
CA ASN A 182 12.67 -8.09 8.80
C ASN A 182 11.43 -8.23 7.89
N LEU A 183 11.04 -9.46 7.56
CA LEU A 183 9.85 -9.75 6.80
C LEU A 183 8.68 -10.00 7.76
N GLU A 184 7.57 -9.34 7.51
CA GLU A 184 6.33 -9.56 8.25
C GLU A 184 5.60 -10.78 7.71
N ILE A 185 5.19 -11.67 8.59
CA ILE A 185 4.30 -12.78 8.28
C ILE A 185 2.91 -12.44 8.86
N ASN A 186 2.04 -11.97 8.00
CA ASN A 186 0.63 -11.65 8.29
C ASN A 186 -0.24 -12.27 7.20
N PRO A 187 -0.44 -13.61 7.25
CA PRO A 187 -1.01 -14.34 6.13
C PRO A 187 -2.50 -14.05 5.93
N GLY A 188 -2.90 -14.01 4.67
CA GLY A 188 -4.31 -14.14 4.27
C GLY A 188 -4.59 -15.53 3.74
N SER A 189 -5.72 -16.12 4.14
CA SER A 189 -6.15 -17.43 3.63
C SER A 189 -6.56 -17.37 2.15
N GLY A 190 -6.65 -18.55 1.51
CA GLY A 190 -7.12 -18.63 0.12
C GLY A 190 -8.57 -18.16 -0.01
N GLU A 191 -9.41 -18.44 0.99
CA GLU A 191 -10.82 -18.03 1.05
C GLU A 191 -10.95 -16.50 1.21
N GLU A 192 -10.10 -15.89 2.04
CA GLU A 192 -10.05 -14.42 2.18
C GLU A 192 -9.62 -13.75 0.89
N LEU A 193 -8.56 -14.25 0.25
CA LEU A 193 -8.11 -13.73 -1.04
C LEU A 193 -9.19 -13.83 -2.10
N GLU A 194 -9.85 -15.00 -2.19
CA GLU A 194 -10.94 -15.22 -3.15
C GLU A 194 -12.11 -14.27 -2.90
N ARG A 195 -12.50 -14.04 -1.65
CA ARG A 195 -13.52 -13.06 -1.27
C ARG A 195 -13.12 -11.65 -1.68
N ASN A 196 -11.90 -11.22 -1.36
CA ASN A 196 -11.39 -9.90 -1.70
C ASN A 196 -11.38 -9.65 -3.21
N VAL A 197 -10.95 -10.66 -4.01
CA VAL A 197 -10.98 -10.56 -5.47
C VAL A 197 -12.42 -10.49 -6.00
N ARG A 198 -13.34 -11.28 -5.45
CA ARG A 198 -14.77 -11.21 -5.84
C ARG A 198 -15.39 -9.86 -5.52
N GLU A 199 -15.04 -9.25 -4.39
CA GLU A 199 -15.51 -7.91 -4.03
C GLU A 199 -14.98 -6.84 -5.00
N LEU A 200 -13.68 -6.89 -5.37
CA LEU A 200 -13.11 -6.01 -6.38
C LEU A 200 -13.81 -6.15 -7.75
N LEU A 201 -14.13 -7.37 -8.16
CA LEU A 201 -14.85 -7.63 -9.41
C LEU A 201 -16.33 -7.19 -9.37
N ARG A 202 -16.89 -6.92 -8.18
CA ARG A 202 -18.26 -6.46 -7.96
C ARG A 202 -18.37 -4.97 -7.64
N LEU A 203 -17.27 -4.22 -7.79
CA LEU A 203 -17.31 -2.76 -7.62
C LEU A 203 -18.40 -2.15 -8.51
N GLU A 204 -19.06 -1.13 -8.00
CA GLU A 204 -20.07 -0.38 -8.73
C GLU A 204 -19.49 0.16 -10.05
N PRO A 205 -20.22 0.10 -11.17
CA PRO A 205 -19.75 0.58 -12.47
C PRO A 205 -19.26 2.04 -12.42
N SER A 206 -19.87 2.89 -11.60
CA SER A 206 -19.49 4.29 -11.38
C SER A 206 -18.09 4.39 -10.74
N VAL A 207 -17.80 3.56 -9.73
CA VAL A 207 -16.47 3.51 -9.08
C VAL A 207 -15.40 3.03 -10.06
N VAL A 208 -15.72 1.97 -10.83
CA VAL A 208 -14.80 1.45 -11.86
C VAL A 208 -14.53 2.50 -12.95
N ALA A 209 -15.56 3.21 -13.41
CA ALA A 209 -15.42 4.27 -14.40
C ALA A 209 -14.53 5.41 -13.86
N ARG A 210 -14.76 5.81 -12.62
CA ARG A 210 -13.99 6.87 -11.97
C ARG A 210 -12.53 6.46 -11.75
N LEU A 211 -12.26 5.21 -11.32
CA LEU A 211 -10.89 4.68 -11.21
C LEU A 211 -10.18 4.66 -12.57
N LYS A 212 -10.86 4.24 -13.63
CA LYS A 212 -10.32 4.27 -14.99
C LYS A 212 -9.99 5.70 -15.48
N GLU A 213 -10.75 6.68 -15.07
CA GLU A 213 -10.47 8.09 -15.37
C GLU A 213 -9.25 8.61 -14.60
N ILE A 214 -9.16 8.28 -13.31
CA ILE A 214 -8.08 8.73 -12.42
C ILE A 214 -6.74 8.10 -12.78
N LEU A 215 -6.73 6.83 -13.17
CA LEU A 215 -5.52 6.02 -13.38
C LEU A 215 -5.06 5.95 -14.86
N LYS A 216 -5.54 6.83 -15.70
CA LYS A 216 -5.13 6.93 -17.11
C LYS A 216 -3.72 7.48 -17.28
#